data_fd8948141590e83dd62f4cfb869a1ce0
#
_entry.id   fd8948141590e83dd62f4cfb869a1ce0
#
_cell.length_a   1.000
_cell.length_b   1.000
_cell.length_c   1.000
_cell.angle_alpha   90.00
_cell.angle_beta   90.00
_cell.angle_gamma   90.00
#
_symmetry.space_group_name_H-M   'P 1'
#
loop_
_entity.id
_entity.type
_entity.pdbx_description
1 polymer ?
#
loop_
_entity_poly.entity_id
_entity_poly.type
_entity_poly.pdbx_seq_one_letter_code
_entity_poly.pdbx_strand_id
1 'polypeptide(L)'
;MKQSANATAKRSRTVVVLAIAVVLILLGSILAQTFNTSFYNVKVSRISFETDSGTLSGLLYLPKNVDASTPHPAIVTTHGYLNSAEMQDETAIEMSRRGYVVLALDMYDHGHSRGNAENTGGFFNFWPTSLWDAAQYMYQQDYVAKDAQGNGQIAVSGHSMGGFSSEMALYLDETNYASTGYRII
;
A
#
# COMPACT_ATOMS: atom_id res chain seq x y z
N MET A 1 54.21 -20.30 -17.32
CA MET A 1 53.03 -21.09 -17.68
C MET A 1 52.07 -21.39 -16.51
N LYS A 2 52.51 -21.81 -15.30
CA LYS A 2 51.60 -22.08 -14.15
C LYS A 2 50.82 -20.86 -13.62
N GLN A 3 51.38 -19.65 -13.66
CA GLN A 3 50.67 -18.43 -13.19
C GLN A 3 49.50 -18.01 -14.09
N SER A 4 49.62 -18.15 -15.42
CA SER A 4 48.54 -17.80 -16.34
C SER A 4 47.36 -18.78 -16.24
N ALA A 5 47.64 -20.09 -16.06
CA ALA A 5 46.61 -21.10 -15.86
C ALA A 5 45.81 -20.87 -14.55
N ASN A 6 46.48 -20.49 -13.45
CA ASN A 6 45.81 -20.14 -12.18
C ASN A 6 44.93 -18.87 -12.28
N ALA A 7 45.38 -17.85 -13.02
CA ALA A 7 44.60 -16.65 -13.25
C ALA A 7 43.34 -16.93 -14.08
N THR A 8 43.43 -17.75 -15.11
CA THR A 8 42.31 -18.16 -15.95
C THR A 8 41.30 -18.98 -15.16
N ALA A 9 41.76 -19.95 -14.35
CA ALA A 9 40.92 -20.78 -13.50
C ALA A 9 40.19 -19.93 -12.43
N LYS A 10 40.87 -18.95 -11.82
CA LYS A 10 40.26 -18.01 -10.85
C LYS A 10 39.19 -17.15 -11.51
N ARG A 11 39.46 -16.61 -12.70
CA ARG A 11 38.49 -15.81 -13.49
C ARG A 11 37.27 -16.63 -13.87
N SER A 12 37.45 -17.88 -14.30
CA SER A 12 36.34 -18.79 -14.62
C SER A 12 35.46 -19.07 -13.40
N ARG A 13 36.04 -19.33 -12.23
CA ARG A 13 35.28 -19.54 -10.98
C ARG A 13 34.49 -18.30 -10.60
N THR A 14 35.05 -17.10 -10.70
CA THR A 14 34.36 -15.85 -10.42
C THR A 14 33.14 -15.64 -11.33
N VAL A 15 33.30 -15.90 -12.63
CA VAL A 15 32.21 -15.81 -13.61
C VAL A 15 31.08 -16.81 -13.28
N VAL A 16 31.43 -18.05 -12.93
CA VAL A 16 30.45 -19.07 -12.53
C VAL A 16 29.67 -18.63 -11.26
N VAL A 17 30.37 -18.13 -10.23
CA VAL A 17 29.74 -17.67 -9.00
C VAL A 17 28.80 -16.48 -9.27
N LEU A 18 29.23 -15.52 -10.10
CA LEU A 18 28.37 -14.39 -10.50
C LEU A 18 27.13 -14.85 -11.27
N ALA A 19 27.30 -15.80 -12.20
CA ALA A 19 26.17 -16.36 -12.94
C ALA A 19 25.17 -17.06 -12.02
N ILE A 20 25.65 -17.87 -11.08
CA ILE A 20 24.79 -18.49 -10.06
C ILE A 20 24.08 -17.44 -9.21
N ALA A 21 24.78 -16.39 -8.75
CA ALA A 21 24.17 -15.32 -7.97
C ALA A 21 23.06 -14.62 -8.74
N VAL A 22 23.29 -14.29 -10.02
CA VAL A 22 22.25 -13.69 -10.87
C VAL A 22 21.04 -14.61 -11.03
N VAL A 23 21.26 -15.89 -11.28
CA VAL A 23 20.17 -16.88 -11.39
C VAL A 23 19.37 -16.96 -10.08
N LEU A 24 20.04 -16.99 -8.93
CA LEU A 24 19.37 -17.03 -7.62
C LEU A 24 18.56 -15.75 -7.35
N ILE A 25 19.09 -14.59 -7.73
CA ILE A 25 18.35 -13.31 -7.61
C ILE A 25 17.09 -13.35 -8.49
N LEU A 26 17.21 -13.78 -9.74
CA LEU A 26 16.06 -13.86 -10.65
C LEU A 26 15.00 -14.85 -10.15
N LEU A 27 15.41 -16.03 -9.72
CA LEU A 27 14.50 -17.03 -9.14
C LEU A 27 13.85 -16.51 -7.87
N GLY A 28 14.62 -15.89 -6.97
CA GLY A 28 14.09 -15.28 -5.75
C GLY A 28 13.07 -14.17 -6.04
N SER A 29 13.34 -13.32 -7.04
CA SER A 29 12.41 -12.26 -7.46
C SER A 29 11.11 -12.82 -8.03
N ILE A 30 11.18 -13.88 -8.85
CA ILE A 30 9.99 -14.56 -9.40
C ILE A 30 9.16 -15.19 -8.28
N LEU A 31 9.82 -15.88 -7.35
CA LEU A 31 9.14 -16.48 -6.20
C LEU A 31 8.49 -15.41 -5.32
N ALA A 32 9.21 -14.35 -4.98
CA ALA A 32 8.68 -13.24 -4.20
C ALA A 32 7.44 -12.64 -4.90
N GLN A 33 7.51 -12.32 -6.18
CA GLN A 33 6.38 -11.80 -6.94
C GLN A 33 5.20 -12.78 -6.94
N THR A 34 5.44 -14.07 -7.10
CA THR A 34 4.38 -15.10 -7.11
C THR A 34 3.66 -15.15 -5.77
N PHE A 35 4.40 -15.15 -4.66
CA PHE A 35 3.79 -15.19 -3.32
C PHE A 35 3.13 -13.86 -2.96
N ASN A 36 3.75 -12.73 -3.25
CA ASN A 36 3.23 -11.39 -2.94
C ASN A 36 1.97 -11.03 -3.72
N THR A 37 1.72 -11.70 -4.84
CA THR A 37 0.48 -11.54 -5.62
C THR A 37 -0.50 -12.67 -5.42
N SER A 38 -0.30 -13.53 -4.41
CA SER A 38 -1.13 -14.73 -4.20
C SER A 38 -1.28 -15.57 -5.48
N PHE A 39 -0.16 -15.95 -6.08
CA PHE A 39 -0.11 -16.66 -7.36
C PHE A 39 -0.82 -15.91 -8.48
N TYR A 40 -0.59 -14.59 -8.54
CA TYR A 40 -1.20 -13.67 -9.51
C TYR A 40 -2.73 -13.54 -9.39
N ASN A 41 -3.33 -13.92 -8.26
CA ASN A 41 -4.74 -13.70 -7.97
C ASN A 41 -5.03 -12.32 -7.37
N VAL A 42 -4.01 -11.59 -6.97
CA VAL A 42 -4.08 -10.20 -6.53
C VAL A 42 -3.22 -9.35 -7.45
N LYS A 43 -3.81 -8.32 -8.02
CA LYS A 43 -3.08 -7.30 -8.77
C LYS A 43 -2.57 -6.25 -7.78
N VAL A 44 -1.26 -6.07 -7.74
CA VAL A 44 -0.62 -5.01 -6.94
C VAL A 44 -0.17 -3.90 -7.89
N SER A 45 -0.55 -2.68 -7.60
CA SER A 45 -0.15 -1.51 -8.39
C SER A 45 0.02 -0.28 -7.51
N ARG A 46 1.04 0.53 -7.78
CA ARG A 46 1.15 1.84 -7.17
C ARG A 46 0.14 2.78 -7.82
N ILE A 47 -0.59 3.48 -6.99
CA ILE A 47 -1.52 4.54 -7.38
C ILE A 47 -1.11 5.86 -6.75
N SER A 48 -1.56 6.97 -7.33
CA SER A 48 -1.48 8.30 -6.74
C SER A 48 -2.77 9.06 -7.04
N PHE A 49 -3.22 9.87 -6.11
CA PHE A 49 -4.43 10.66 -6.23
C PHE A 49 -4.30 11.97 -5.47
N GLU A 50 -4.99 12.99 -5.98
CA GLU A 50 -5.02 14.33 -5.38
C GLU A 50 -6.07 14.40 -4.28
N THR A 51 -5.76 15.17 -3.25
CA THR A 51 -6.63 15.53 -2.13
C THR A 51 -6.54 17.03 -1.87
N ASP A 52 -7.39 17.57 -1.03
CA ASP A 52 -7.31 18.97 -0.62
C ASP A 52 -6.00 19.28 0.14
N SER A 53 -5.40 18.28 0.77
CA SER A 53 -4.18 18.40 1.56
C SER A 53 -2.89 18.10 0.78
N GLY A 54 -2.99 17.59 -0.45
CA GLY A 54 -1.83 17.24 -1.28
C GLY A 54 -2.05 15.99 -2.12
N THR A 55 -0.95 15.39 -2.59
CA THR A 55 -0.98 14.15 -3.37
C THR A 55 -0.67 12.98 -2.45
N LEU A 56 -1.58 12.02 -2.35
CA LEU A 56 -1.35 10.74 -1.70
C LEU A 56 -0.97 9.66 -2.70
N SER A 57 -0.13 8.74 -2.27
CA SER A 57 0.28 7.56 -3.03
C SER A 57 0.22 6.32 -2.15
N GLY A 58 0.03 5.17 -2.77
CA GLY A 58 0.02 3.90 -2.04
C GLY A 58 0.08 2.70 -2.97
N LEU A 59 0.16 1.53 -2.38
CA LEU A 59 0.07 0.24 -3.07
C LEU A 59 -1.37 -0.28 -2.97
N LEU A 60 -2.04 -0.37 -4.10
CA LEU A 60 -3.38 -0.95 -4.21
C LEU A 60 -3.27 -2.44 -4.50
N TYR A 61 -3.82 -3.26 -3.62
CA TYR A 61 -3.96 -4.70 -3.74
C TYR A 61 -5.40 -5.02 -4.13
N LEU A 62 -5.63 -5.35 -5.38
CA LEU A 62 -6.95 -5.61 -5.94
C LEU A 62 -7.08 -7.10 -6.31
N PRO A 63 -7.96 -7.88 -5.65
CA PRO A 63 -8.24 -9.25 -6.05
C PRO A 63 -8.84 -9.31 -7.45
N LYS A 64 -8.50 -10.33 -8.23
CA LYS A 64 -8.90 -10.45 -9.66
C LYS A 64 -10.41 -10.50 -9.91
N ASN A 65 -11.17 -10.96 -8.93
CA ASN A 65 -12.62 -11.10 -9.02
C ASN A 65 -13.37 -9.85 -8.53
N VAL A 66 -12.66 -8.76 -8.25
CA VAL A 66 -13.22 -7.51 -7.75
C VAL A 66 -13.24 -6.47 -8.84
N ASP A 67 -14.42 -5.97 -9.15
CA ASP A 67 -14.67 -4.90 -10.11
C ASP A 67 -15.98 -4.16 -9.75
N ALA A 68 -16.43 -3.25 -10.62
CA ALA A 68 -17.67 -2.49 -10.43
C ALA A 68 -18.95 -3.36 -10.35
N SER A 69 -18.93 -4.58 -10.91
CA SER A 69 -20.06 -5.52 -10.85
C SER A 69 -20.01 -6.43 -9.60
N THR A 70 -18.86 -6.56 -9.02
CA THR A 70 -18.58 -7.36 -7.82
C THR A 70 -17.73 -6.56 -6.84
N PRO A 71 -18.28 -5.47 -6.24
CA PRO A 71 -17.53 -4.66 -5.30
C PRO A 71 -17.32 -5.41 -3.97
N HIS A 72 -16.17 -5.20 -3.37
CA HIS A 72 -15.79 -5.83 -2.10
C HIS A 72 -15.46 -4.79 -1.03
N PRO A 73 -15.54 -5.17 0.28
CA PRO A 73 -15.07 -4.31 1.36
C PRO A 73 -13.59 -3.95 1.19
N ALA A 74 -13.23 -2.75 1.64
CA ALA A 74 -11.88 -2.23 1.53
C ALA A 74 -11.21 -2.05 2.90
N ILE A 75 -9.88 -2.05 2.89
CA ILE A 75 -9.05 -1.70 4.04
C ILE A 75 -8.05 -0.65 3.57
N VAL A 76 -7.97 0.48 4.29
CA VAL A 76 -6.89 1.44 4.14
C VAL A 76 -5.96 1.26 5.33
N THR A 77 -4.70 0.94 5.05
CA THR A 77 -3.69 0.71 6.09
C THR A 77 -2.46 1.57 5.87
N THR A 78 -1.78 1.96 6.94
CA THR A 78 -0.60 2.81 6.83
C THR A 78 0.47 2.48 7.86
N HIS A 79 1.66 2.99 7.60
CA HIS A 79 2.92 2.71 8.29
C HIS A 79 3.16 3.61 9.51
N GLY A 80 4.24 3.34 10.24
CA GLY A 80 4.77 4.20 11.30
C GLY A 80 5.68 5.30 10.77
N TYR A 81 6.18 6.15 11.67
CA TYR A 81 7.05 7.28 11.35
C TYR A 81 8.30 6.86 10.56
N LEU A 82 8.69 7.68 9.59
CA LEU A 82 9.85 7.46 8.70
C LEU A 82 9.83 6.13 7.94
N ASN A 83 8.65 5.65 7.59
CA ASN A 83 8.47 4.43 6.82
C ASN A 83 7.65 4.69 5.54
N SER A 84 7.22 3.64 4.85
CA SER A 84 6.45 3.73 3.60
C SER A 84 5.40 2.62 3.51
N ALA A 85 4.59 2.67 2.47
CA ALA A 85 3.50 1.72 2.21
C ALA A 85 3.95 0.26 2.23
N GLU A 86 5.18 -0.03 1.80
CA GLU A 86 5.76 -1.37 1.75
C GLU A 86 5.84 -2.05 3.13
N MET A 87 5.85 -1.27 4.22
CA MET A 87 5.78 -1.82 5.58
C MET A 87 4.48 -2.60 5.84
N GLN A 88 3.44 -2.35 5.06
CA GLN A 88 2.13 -2.99 5.21
C GLN A 88 1.93 -4.19 4.28
N ASP A 89 2.93 -4.56 3.48
CA ASP A 89 2.82 -5.62 2.45
C ASP A 89 2.26 -6.93 3.01
N GLU A 90 2.78 -7.41 4.13
CA GLU A 90 2.34 -8.69 4.71
C GLU A 90 0.84 -8.67 5.06
N THR A 91 0.39 -7.60 5.72
CA THR A 91 -1.02 -7.42 6.06
C THR A 91 -1.88 -7.24 4.81
N ALA A 92 -1.41 -6.43 3.85
CA ALA A 92 -2.14 -6.15 2.62
C ALA A 92 -2.33 -7.39 1.76
N ILE A 93 -1.29 -8.21 1.60
CA ILE A 93 -1.34 -9.48 0.88
C ILE A 93 -2.33 -10.43 1.58
N GLU A 94 -2.24 -10.58 2.88
CA GLU A 94 -3.06 -11.53 3.61
C GLU A 94 -4.55 -11.14 3.61
N MET A 95 -4.87 -9.85 3.71
CA MET A 95 -6.25 -9.38 3.62
C MET A 95 -6.80 -9.45 2.20
N SER A 96 -5.99 -9.11 1.19
CA SER A 96 -6.43 -9.21 -0.21
C SER A 96 -6.66 -10.65 -0.66
N ARG A 97 -5.91 -11.62 -0.13
CA ARG A 97 -6.17 -13.05 -0.34
C ARG A 97 -7.51 -13.50 0.23
N ARG A 98 -8.03 -12.82 1.26
CA ARG A 98 -9.36 -13.02 1.84
C ARG A 98 -10.46 -12.26 1.11
N GLY A 99 -10.13 -11.55 0.04
CA GLY A 99 -11.08 -10.87 -0.83
C GLY A 99 -11.27 -9.37 -0.53
N TYR A 100 -10.54 -8.80 0.41
CA TYR A 100 -10.59 -7.35 0.64
C TYR A 100 -9.80 -6.60 -0.43
N VAL A 101 -10.30 -5.44 -0.84
CA VAL A 101 -9.49 -4.44 -1.53
C VAL A 101 -8.61 -3.75 -0.48
N VAL A 102 -7.30 -3.71 -0.68
CA VAL A 102 -6.41 -3.09 0.31
C VAL A 102 -5.59 -1.98 -0.31
N LEU A 103 -5.62 -0.82 0.31
CA LEU A 103 -4.73 0.30 0.00
C LEU A 103 -3.72 0.44 1.14
N ALA A 104 -2.47 0.05 0.88
CA ALA A 104 -1.35 0.35 1.74
C ALA A 104 -0.84 1.75 1.38
N LEU A 105 -1.00 2.71 2.29
CA LEU A 105 -0.84 4.15 2.04
C LEU A 105 0.52 4.66 2.50
N ASP A 106 1.15 5.49 1.69
CA ASP A 106 2.18 6.43 2.15
C ASP A 106 1.46 7.64 2.77
N MET A 107 1.69 7.94 4.06
CA MET A 107 1.17 9.17 4.66
C MET A 107 1.80 10.41 4.03
N TYR A 108 1.19 11.57 4.18
CA TYR A 108 1.77 12.82 3.69
C TYR A 108 3.23 12.98 4.10
N ASP A 109 4.05 13.43 3.18
CA ASP A 109 5.51 13.61 3.29
C ASP A 109 6.32 12.34 3.62
N HIS A 110 5.70 11.17 3.40
CA HIS A 110 6.36 9.87 3.44
C HIS A 110 6.28 9.17 2.08
N GLY A 111 7.23 8.29 1.81
CA GLY A 111 7.28 7.51 0.58
C GLY A 111 7.13 8.37 -0.67
N HIS A 112 6.07 8.14 -1.42
CA HIS A 112 5.74 8.85 -2.66
C HIS A 112 4.66 9.94 -2.49
N SER A 113 4.11 10.09 -1.27
CA SER A 113 3.12 11.13 -0.97
C SER A 113 3.77 12.48 -0.70
N ARG A 114 3.04 13.55 -0.99
CA ARG A 114 3.47 14.93 -0.74
C ARG A 114 2.30 15.76 -0.23
N GLY A 115 2.56 16.52 0.82
CA GLY A 115 1.61 17.52 1.30
C GLY A 115 1.73 18.84 0.56
N ASN A 116 0.64 19.62 0.55
CA ASN A 116 0.66 20.98 0.08
C ASN A 116 1.38 21.89 1.10
N ALA A 117 2.26 22.77 0.62
CA ALA A 117 3.04 23.69 1.48
C ALA A 117 2.16 24.60 2.36
N GLU A 118 0.92 24.86 1.93
CA GLU A 118 -0.04 25.68 2.66
C GLU A 118 -0.73 24.94 3.81
N ASN A 119 -0.78 23.59 3.77
CA ASN A 119 -1.44 22.73 4.72
C ASN A 119 -0.52 22.18 5.82
N THR A 120 0.72 22.64 5.87
CA THR A 120 1.70 22.23 6.88
C THR A 120 1.42 22.84 8.27
N GLY A 121 0.18 22.79 8.73
CA GLY A 121 -0.25 23.26 10.05
C GLY A 121 0.41 22.52 11.23
N GLY A 122 1.59 21.97 10.99
CA GLY A 122 2.40 21.25 11.96
C GLY A 122 2.20 19.75 11.89
N PHE A 123 3.18 19.04 12.39
CA PHE A 123 3.29 17.58 12.40
C PHE A 123 2.02 16.85 12.90
N PHE A 124 1.25 17.45 13.80
CA PHE A 124 0.05 16.81 14.37
C PHE A 124 -1.26 17.10 13.61
N ASN A 125 -1.28 18.04 12.67
CA ASN A 125 -2.52 18.43 12.00
C ASN A 125 -2.57 18.01 10.53
N PHE A 126 -1.52 17.43 10.00
CA PHE A 126 -1.34 17.20 8.59
C PHE A 126 -1.31 15.70 8.24
N TRP A 127 -0.27 14.96 8.62
CA TRP A 127 -0.18 13.54 8.33
C TRP A 127 -1.31 12.69 8.97
N PRO A 128 -1.93 13.08 10.15
CA PRO A 128 -3.00 12.27 10.72
C PRO A 128 -4.24 12.15 9.85
N THR A 129 -4.49 13.12 8.95
CA THR A 129 -5.65 13.09 8.05
C THR A 129 -5.46 12.16 6.85
N SER A 130 -4.24 11.64 6.63
CA SER A 130 -3.92 10.82 5.45
C SER A 130 -4.87 9.65 5.25
N LEU A 131 -5.20 8.91 6.31
CA LEU A 131 -6.13 7.77 6.21
C LEU A 131 -7.56 8.21 5.93
N TRP A 132 -8.00 9.37 6.46
CA TRP A 132 -9.30 9.93 6.16
C TRP A 132 -9.41 10.32 4.69
N ASP A 133 -8.43 11.04 4.17
CA ASP A 133 -8.40 11.45 2.77
C ASP A 133 -8.34 10.23 1.83
N ALA A 134 -7.58 9.20 2.21
CA ALA A 134 -7.53 7.94 1.48
C ALA A 134 -8.85 7.15 1.56
N ALA A 135 -9.56 7.16 2.69
CA ALA A 135 -10.88 6.55 2.81
C ALA A 135 -11.91 7.27 1.94
N GLN A 136 -11.84 8.62 1.84
CA GLN A 136 -12.68 9.39 0.90
C GLN A 136 -12.43 8.98 -0.54
N TYR A 137 -11.17 8.84 -0.94
CA TYR A 137 -10.80 8.36 -2.27
C TYR A 137 -11.32 6.94 -2.52
N MET A 138 -11.10 6.01 -1.60
CA MET A 138 -11.57 4.62 -1.73
C MET A 138 -13.09 4.52 -1.80
N TYR A 139 -13.80 5.34 -1.05
CA TYR A 139 -15.26 5.40 -1.11
C TYR A 139 -15.80 5.77 -2.50
N GLN A 140 -15.06 6.56 -3.26
CA GLN A 140 -15.45 6.97 -4.62
C GLN A 140 -15.25 5.86 -5.65
N GLN A 141 -14.52 4.81 -5.31
CA GLN A 141 -14.24 3.74 -6.25
C GLN A 141 -15.45 2.79 -6.39
N ASP A 142 -15.77 2.42 -7.61
CA ASP A 142 -16.91 1.56 -7.94
C ASP A 142 -16.70 0.09 -7.52
N TYR A 143 -15.44 -0.33 -7.35
CA TYR A 143 -15.07 -1.64 -6.84
C TYR A 143 -15.07 -1.74 -5.31
N VAL A 144 -15.38 -0.68 -4.57
CA VAL A 144 -15.52 -0.68 -3.12
C VAL A 144 -16.98 -0.80 -2.73
N ALA A 145 -17.27 -1.83 -1.92
CA ALA A 145 -18.64 -2.13 -1.48
C ALA A 145 -19.19 -1.03 -0.56
N LYS A 146 -20.51 -0.83 -0.68
CA LYS A 146 -21.32 0.04 0.18
C LYS A 146 -22.46 -0.77 0.75
N ASP A 147 -22.92 -0.39 1.94
CA ASP A 147 -24.10 -1.00 2.55
C ASP A 147 -25.41 -0.50 1.90
N ALA A 148 -26.54 -1.01 2.36
CA ALA A 148 -27.86 -0.61 1.84
C ALA A 148 -28.20 0.86 2.12
N GLN A 149 -27.55 1.51 3.06
CA GLN A 149 -27.68 2.90 3.43
C GLN A 149 -26.71 3.80 2.64
N GLY A 150 -25.82 3.22 1.85
CA GLY A 150 -24.81 3.90 1.08
C GLY A 150 -23.53 4.22 1.87
N ASN A 151 -23.36 3.68 3.08
CA ASN A 151 -22.12 3.82 3.84
C ASN A 151 -21.02 2.96 3.20
N GLY A 152 -19.78 3.44 3.25
CA GLY A 152 -18.64 2.68 2.74
C GLY A 152 -18.33 1.48 3.64
N GLN A 153 -18.08 0.32 3.05
CA GLN A 153 -17.55 -0.82 3.78
C GLN A 153 -16.02 -0.74 3.79
N ILE A 154 -15.50 0.26 4.50
CA ILE A 154 -14.08 0.57 4.57
C ILE A 154 -13.62 0.49 6.03
N ALA A 155 -12.63 -0.36 6.30
CA ALA A 155 -11.91 -0.38 7.56
C ALA A 155 -10.59 0.40 7.43
N VAL A 156 -10.13 0.96 8.53
CA VAL A 156 -8.83 1.63 8.61
C VAL A 156 -7.94 0.93 9.64
N SER A 157 -6.66 0.87 9.37
CA SER A 157 -5.67 0.33 10.31
C SER A 157 -4.31 0.98 10.11
N GLY A 158 -3.44 0.87 11.11
CA GLY A 158 -2.09 1.37 10.98
C GLY A 158 -1.19 0.97 12.14
N HIS A 159 0.11 1.08 11.91
CA HIS A 159 1.13 0.81 12.91
C HIS A 159 1.64 2.12 13.52
N SER A 160 1.78 2.20 14.83
CA SER A 160 2.38 3.34 15.54
C SER A 160 1.71 4.68 15.17
N MET A 161 2.39 5.57 14.47
CA MET A 161 1.86 6.82 13.93
C MET A 161 0.62 6.57 13.04
N GLY A 162 0.62 5.49 12.27
CA GLY A 162 -0.54 5.05 11.49
C GLY A 162 -1.72 4.63 12.35
N GLY A 163 -1.49 4.10 13.54
CA GLY A 163 -2.56 3.83 14.52
C GLY A 163 -3.27 5.11 14.95
N PHE A 164 -2.51 6.15 15.27
CA PHE A 164 -3.10 7.48 15.56
C PHE A 164 -3.85 8.06 14.36
N SER A 165 -3.33 7.89 13.15
CA SER A 165 -4.03 8.30 11.92
C SER A 165 -5.36 7.53 11.73
N SER A 166 -5.43 6.28 12.19
CA SER A 166 -6.67 5.49 12.17
C SER A 166 -7.72 6.05 13.12
N GLU A 167 -7.33 6.42 14.35
CA GLU A 167 -8.22 7.07 15.32
C GLU A 167 -8.70 8.42 14.80
N MET A 168 -7.81 9.20 14.18
CA MET A 168 -8.18 10.49 13.59
C MET A 168 -9.14 10.31 12.41
N ALA A 169 -8.96 9.28 11.58
CA ALA A 169 -9.87 9.01 10.47
C ALA A 169 -11.28 8.67 10.96
N LEU A 170 -11.41 7.87 12.03
CA LEU A 170 -12.70 7.59 12.65
C LEU A 170 -13.35 8.85 13.26
N TYR A 171 -12.57 9.69 13.93
CA TYR A 171 -13.06 10.95 14.47
C TYR A 171 -13.58 11.88 13.37
N LEU A 172 -12.85 11.99 12.26
CA LEU A 172 -13.25 12.81 11.11
C LEU A 172 -14.49 12.23 10.41
N ASP A 173 -14.61 10.92 10.32
CA ASP A 173 -15.78 10.26 9.75
C ASP A 173 -17.04 10.58 10.56
N GLU A 174 -16.97 10.45 11.88
CA GLU A 174 -18.06 10.79 12.79
C GLU A 174 -18.44 12.27 12.74
N THR A 175 -17.44 13.16 12.77
CA THR A 175 -17.71 14.62 12.79
C THR A 175 -18.24 15.15 11.47
N ASN A 176 -17.96 14.49 10.34
CA ASN A 176 -18.45 14.86 9.02
C ASN A 176 -19.68 14.08 8.57
N TYR A 177 -20.18 13.14 9.37
CA TYR A 177 -21.29 12.25 9.01
C TYR A 177 -22.51 13.01 8.45
N ALA A 178 -22.91 14.11 9.05
CA ALA A 178 -24.09 14.87 8.64
C ALA A 178 -23.99 15.42 7.20
N SER A 179 -22.78 15.64 6.69
CA SER A 179 -22.54 16.16 5.34
C SER A 179 -22.16 15.08 4.32
N THR A 180 -21.58 13.98 4.76
CA THR A 180 -20.98 12.98 3.85
C THR A 180 -21.56 11.58 4.01
N GLY A 181 -22.25 11.26 5.12
CA GLY A 181 -22.51 9.88 5.53
C GLY A 181 -21.24 9.18 6.00
N TYR A 182 -21.34 7.99 6.55
CA TYR A 182 -20.16 7.21 6.97
C TYR A 182 -19.40 6.68 5.77
N ARG A 183 -18.07 6.83 5.80
CA ARG A 183 -17.15 6.24 4.87
C ARG A 183 -16.49 4.99 5.45
N ILE A 184 -16.34 4.95 6.77
CA ILE A 184 -15.63 3.94 7.54
C ILE A 184 -16.63 3.21 8.44
N ILE A 185 -16.49 1.90 8.56
CA ILE A 185 -17.30 1.02 9.41
C ILE A 185 -16.43 0.27 10.41
#